data_e833e9587c173df9ca2b94103ba91712
#
_entry.id   e833e9587c173df9ca2b94103ba91712
#
_cell.length_a   1.000
_cell.length_b   1.000
_cell.length_c   1.000
_cell.angle_alpha   90.00
_cell.angle_beta   90.00
_cell.angle_gamma   90.00
#
_symmetry.space_group_name_H-M   'P 1'
#
loop_
_entity.id
_entity.type
_entity.pdbx_description
1 polymer ?
#
loop_
_entity_poly.entity_id
_entity_poly.type
_entity_poly.pdbx_seq_one_letter_code
_entity_poly.pdbx_strand_id
1 'polypeptide(L)'
;MEAKKIIITGAATRIGAAIARALANFDTKFLLHYNKSSIQVKKLKKDLEQLGSEIFLLKSNLNNSKETQKIIPYAFSKMKGIDCLINNASLFENDSIENFNEKNFDKHISINLKSPSILSRDFYKYVNKKKGNIINIIDQR
;
A
#
# COMPACT_ATOMS: atom_id res chain seq x y z
N MET A 1 -23.26 -8.78 -4.32
CA MET A 1 -21.99 -8.59 -5.08
C MET A 1 -20.83 -9.05 -4.19
N GLU A 2 -19.79 -9.62 -4.76
CA GLU A 2 -18.60 -9.99 -3.97
C GLU A 2 -17.83 -8.72 -3.56
N ALA A 3 -17.38 -8.66 -2.30
CA ALA A 3 -16.69 -7.50 -1.75
C ALA A 3 -15.39 -7.19 -2.52
N LYS A 4 -15.14 -5.93 -2.83
CA LYS A 4 -13.88 -5.47 -3.46
C LYS A 4 -12.73 -5.57 -2.46
N LYS A 5 -11.60 -6.12 -2.89
CA LYS A 5 -10.42 -6.44 -2.07
C LYS A 5 -9.26 -5.56 -2.48
N ILE A 6 -8.98 -4.53 -1.69
CA ILE A 6 -8.08 -3.43 -2.05
C ILE A 6 -6.86 -3.41 -1.12
N ILE A 7 -5.68 -3.29 -1.70
CA ILE A 7 -4.41 -3.10 -0.99
C ILE A 7 -3.99 -1.64 -1.17
N ILE A 8 -3.67 -0.94 -0.07
CA ILE A 8 -3.14 0.42 -0.11
C ILE A 8 -1.82 0.47 0.65
N THR A 9 -0.73 0.84 -0.03
CA THR A 9 0.54 1.08 0.65
C THR A 9 0.61 2.50 1.20
N GLY A 10 1.25 2.68 2.37
CA GLY A 10 1.31 3.98 3.02
C GLY A 10 -0.06 4.54 3.40
N ALA A 11 -0.98 3.67 3.82
CA ALA A 11 -2.39 4.00 4.01
C ALA A 11 -2.70 4.83 5.26
N ALA A 12 -1.75 4.94 6.20
CA ALA A 12 -2.04 5.45 7.55
C ALA A 12 -2.42 6.93 7.61
N THR A 13 -1.96 7.73 6.67
CA THR A 13 -2.08 9.20 6.72
C THR A 13 -2.25 9.81 5.32
N ARG A 14 -2.58 11.10 5.27
CA ARG A 14 -2.59 11.92 4.05
C ARG A 14 -3.41 11.26 2.91
N ILE A 15 -2.84 11.17 1.71
CA ILE A 15 -3.49 10.67 0.50
C ILE A 15 -3.98 9.23 0.68
N GLY A 16 -3.16 8.33 1.23
CA GLY A 16 -3.55 6.94 1.44
C GLY A 16 -4.77 6.78 2.34
N ALA A 17 -4.84 7.55 3.44
CA ALA A 17 -5.99 7.55 4.32
C ALA A 17 -7.24 8.17 3.66
N ALA A 18 -7.07 9.22 2.86
CA ALA A 18 -8.17 9.83 2.12
C ALA A 18 -8.77 8.86 1.08
N ILE A 19 -7.92 8.16 0.33
CA ILE A 19 -8.35 7.13 -0.62
C ILE A 19 -9.13 6.01 0.10
N ALA A 20 -8.60 5.52 1.23
CA ALA A 20 -9.27 4.47 2.00
C ALA A 20 -10.66 4.90 2.45
N ARG A 21 -10.82 6.12 2.96
CA ARG A 21 -12.13 6.67 3.36
C ARG A 21 -13.09 6.84 2.18
N ALA A 22 -12.59 7.31 1.04
CA ALA A 22 -13.42 7.53 -0.15
C ALA A 22 -13.96 6.22 -0.75
N LEU A 23 -13.25 5.10 -0.57
CA LEU A 23 -13.62 3.79 -1.10
C LEU A 23 -14.34 2.89 -0.08
N ALA A 24 -14.42 3.29 1.18
CA ALA A 24 -14.97 2.47 2.26
C ALA A 24 -16.51 2.34 2.16
N ASN A 25 -16.99 1.11 2.22
CA ASN A 25 -18.40 0.73 2.31
C ASN A 25 -18.52 -0.75 2.73
N PHE A 26 -19.74 -1.26 2.88
CA PHE A 26 -20.00 -2.65 3.28
C PHE A 26 -19.45 -3.72 2.33
N ASP A 27 -19.22 -3.35 1.08
CA ASP A 27 -18.71 -4.24 0.04
C ASP A 27 -17.20 -4.06 -0.20
N THR A 28 -16.45 -3.62 0.82
CA THR A 28 -15.01 -3.38 0.68
C THR A 28 -14.20 -4.03 1.78
N LYS A 29 -13.15 -4.74 1.39
CA LYS A 29 -12.10 -5.25 2.29
C LYS A 29 -10.79 -4.56 1.97
N PHE A 30 -10.07 -4.12 2.99
CA PHE A 30 -8.79 -3.45 2.83
C PHE A 30 -7.65 -4.20 3.51
N LEU A 31 -6.52 -4.30 2.82
CA LEU A 31 -5.23 -4.37 3.47
C LEU A 31 -4.60 -2.98 3.51
N LEU A 32 -4.46 -2.40 4.68
CA LEU A 32 -3.78 -1.13 4.91
C LEU A 32 -2.35 -1.39 5.37
N HIS A 33 -1.40 -1.16 4.46
CA HIS A 33 0.02 -1.24 4.79
C HIS A 33 0.50 0.08 5.40
N TYR A 34 1.34 -0.03 6.43
CA TYR A 34 2.02 1.09 7.08
C TYR A 34 3.44 0.70 7.53
N ASN A 35 4.28 1.69 7.82
CA ASN A 35 5.60 1.47 8.40
C ASN A 35 5.67 1.96 9.85
N LYS A 36 5.63 3.29 10.08
CA LYS A 36 5.83 3.90 11.40
C LYS A 36 4.53 4.38 12.06
N SER A 37 3.52 4.73 11.29
CA SER A 37 2.30 5.42 11.74
C SER A 37 1.26 4.44 12.33
N SER A 38 1.64 3.70 13.38
CA SER A 38 0.78 2.65 13.96
C SER A 38 -0.46 3.20 14.65
N ILE A 39 -0.37 4.37 15.29
CA ILE A 39 -1.51 5.01 15.97
C ILE A 39 -2.53 5.47 14.92
N GLN A 40 -2.05 6.16 13.89
CA GLN A 40 -2.91 6.70 12.83
C GLN A 40 -3.63 5.59 12.05
N VAL A 41 -2.93 4.50 11.69
CA VAL A 41 -3.56 3.40 10.98
C VAL A 41 -4.60 2.65 11.81
N LYS A 42 -4.39 2.51 13.11
CA LYS A 42 -5.36 1.91 14.02
C LYS A 42 -6.62 2.79 14.17
N LYS A 43 -6.46 4.12 14.21
CA LYS A 43 -7.59 5.05 14.18
C LYS A 43 -8.35 4.94 12.87
N LEU A 44 -7.63 4.98 11.73
CA LEU A 44 -8.22 4.83 10.40
C LEU A 44 -8.99 3.51 10.30
N LYS A 45 -8.43 2.40 10.79
CA LYS A 45 -9.12 1.11 10.82
C LYS A 45 -10.49 1.21 11.49
N LYS A 46 -10.57 1.81 12.68
CA LYS A 46 -11.85 1.98 13.41
C LYS A 46 -12.85 2.82 12.59
N ASP A 47 -12.38 3.92 11.99
CA ASP A 47 -13.23 4.79 11.16
C ASP A 47 -13.84 4.00 9.99
N LEU A 48 -13.02 3.18 9.30
CA LEU A 48 -13.47 2.41 8.13
C LEU A 48 -14.37 1.22 8.52
N GLU A 49 -14.12 0.58 9.67
CA GLU A 49 -14.98 -0.48 10.20
C GLU A 49 -16.39 0.06 10.56
N GLN A 50 -16.48 1.30 11.03
CA GLN A 50 -17.76 1.99 11.26
C GLN A 50 -18.54 2.23 9.95
N LEU A 51 -17.85 2.34 8.82
CA LEU A 51 -18.46 2.43 7.49
C LEU A 51 -18.80 1.05 6.89
N GLY A 52 -18.56 -0.03 7.64
CA GLY A 52 -18.89 -1.39 7.26
C GLY A 52 -17.80 -2.16 6.53
N SER A 53 -16.62 -1.57 6.31
CA SER A 53 -15.52 -2.24 5.63
C SER A 53 -14.78 -3.24 6.56
N GLU A 54 -14.27 -4.33 5.99
CA GLU A 54 -13.40 -5.28 6.70
C GLU A 54 -11.93 -4.87 6.53
N ILE A 55 -11.20 -4.65 7.64
CA ILE A 55 -9.88 -4.03 7.63
C ILE A 55 -8.79 -4.93 8.21
N PHE A 56 -7.79 -5.20 7.41
CA PHE A 56 -6.54 -5.85 7.80
C PHE A 56 -5.39 -4.86 7.81
N LEU A 57 -4.50 -4.96 8.78
CA LEU A 57 -3.33 -4.12 8.92
C LEU A 57 -2.07 -4.95 8.72
N LEU A 58 -1.08 -4.38 8.02
CA LEU A 58 0.24 -4.98 7.90
C LEU A 58 1.33 -3.91 8.05
N LYS A 59 2.18 -4.09 9.05
CA LYS A 59 3.40 -3.31 9.20
C LYS A 59 4.51 -3.95 8.38
N SER A 60 5.14 -3.18 7.48
CA SER A 60 6.39 -3.60 6.83
C SER A 60 7.21 -2.39 6.38
N ASN A 61 8.50 -2.62 6.16
CA ASN A 61 9.41 -1.61 5.64
C ASN A 61 9.65 -1.84 4.15
N LEU A 62 9.16 -0.93 3.31
CA LEU A 62 9.31 -1.03 1.85
C LEU A 62 10.77 -0.86 1.37
N ASN A 63 11.66 -0.36 2.21
CA ASN A 63 13.10 -0.38 1.91
C ASN A 63 13.71 -1.79 1.97
N ASN A 64 12.96 -2.75 2.51
CA ASN A 64 13.37 -4.16 2.60
C ASN A 64 12.55 -5.01 1.63
N SER A 65 13.19 -5.52 0.58
CA SER A 65 12.52 -6.32 -0.44
C SER A 65 11.87 -7.60 0.10
N LYS A 66 12.45 -8.23 1.13
CA LYS A 66 11.88 -9.44 1.76
C LYS A 66 10.58 -9.11 2.52
N GLU A 67 10.51 -7.95 3.15
CA GLU A 67 9.28 -7.47 3.79
C GLU A 67 8.23 -7.07 2.76
N THR A 68 8.64 -6.38 1.69
CA THR A 68 7.76 -6.00 0.57
C THR A 68 7.08 -7.24 -0.05
N GLN A 69 7.82 -8.31 -0.30
CA GLN A 69 7.32 -9.55 -0.90
C GLN A 69 6.26 -10.28 -0.04
N LYS A 70 6.15 -9.99 1.25
CA LYS A 70 5.13 -10.57 2.13
C LYS A 70 3.76 -9.92 1.98
N ILE A 71 3.68 -8.71 1.43
CA ILE A 71 2.44 -7.91 1.43
C ILE A 71 1.33 -8.58 0.61
N ILE A 72 1.61 -8.95 -0.62
CA ILE A 72 0.60 -9.55 -1.51
C ILE A 72 0.14 -10.93 -1.02
N PRO A 73 1.04 -11.88 -0.66
CA PRO A 73 0.62 -13.17 -0.09
C PRO A 73 -0.23 -13.02 1.17
N TYR A 74 0.14 -12.10 2.07
CA TYR A 74 -0.62 -11.83 3.28
C TYR A 74 -2.02 -11.28 2.96
N ALA A 75 -2.10 -10.29 2.07
CA ALA A 75 -3.37 -9.71 1.63
C ALA A 75 -4.29 -10.77 1.03
N PHE A 76 -3.76 -11.58 0.11
CA PHE A 76 -4.51 -12.65 -0.54
C PHE A 76 -5.05 -13.66 0.49
N SER A 77 -4.22 -14.08 1.43
CA SER A 77 -4.62 -15.02 2.49
C SER A 77 -5.74 -14.46 3.36
N LYS A 78 -5.65 -13.19 3.79
CA LYS A 78 -6.62 -12.54 4.68
C LYS A 78 -7.94 -12.22 3.98
N MET A 79 -7.89 -11.65 2.79
CA MET A 79 -9.07 -11.21 2.06
C MET A 79 -9.68 -12.30 1.16
N LYS A 80 -9.01 -13.45 1.02
CA LYS A 80 -9.41 -14.55 0.11
C LYS A 80 -9.52 -14.09 -1.34
N GLY A 81 -8.51 -13.33 -1.77
CA GLY A 81 -8.38 -12.74 -3.10
C GLY A 81 -7.91 -11.31 -3.04
N ILE A 82 -7.64 -10.72 -4.19
CA ILE A 82 -7.24 -9.31 -4.37
C ILE A 82 -7.77 -8.80 -5.70
N ASP A 83 -8.23 -7.54 -5.74
CA ASP A 83 -8.81 -6.93 -6.93
C ASP A 83 -8.09 -5.63 -7.34
N CYS A 84 -7.51 -4.91 -6.36
CA CYS A 84 -6.85 -3.65 -6.61
C CYS A 84 -5.60 -3.49 -5.72
N LEU A 85 -4.51 -3.02 -6.33
CA LEU A 85 -3.30 -2.57 -5.65
C LEU A 85 -3.13 -1.07 -5.87
N ILE A 86 -3.06 -0.30 -4.78
CA ILE A 86 -2.76 1.13 -4.82
C ILE A 86 -1.38 1.36 -4.21
N ASN A 87 -0.40 1.60 -5.06
CA ASN A 87 0.95 2.00 -4.70
C ASN A 87 0.94 3.48 -4.37
N ASN A 88 0.74 3.81 -3.09
CA ASN A 88 0.69 5.18 -2.59
C ASN A 88 1.85 5.53 -1.65
N ALA A 89 2.49 4.54 -1.04
CA ALA A 89 3.65 4.81 -0.18
C ALA A 89 4.77 5.49 -0.98
N SER A 90 5.31 6.56 -0.42
CA SER A 90 6.44 7.29 -1.01
C SER A 90 7.38 7.79 0.07
N LEU A 91 8.61 7.99 -0.31
CA LEU A 91 9.62 8.70 0.45
C LEU A 91 10.02 9.93 -0.34
N PHE A 92 10.01 11.08 0.33
CA PHE A 92 10.57 12.31 -0.17
C PHE A 92 11.44 12.94 0.93
N GLU A 93 12.73 13.01 0.68
CA GLU A 93 13.71 13.73 1.49
C GLU A 93 14.37 14.76 0.58
N ASN A 94 14.45 16.01 1.03
CA ASN A 94 15.10 17.07 0.25
C ASN A 94 16.59 16.77 0.09
N ASP A 95 17.07 16.84 -1.12
CA ASP A 95 18.48 16.78 -1.46
C ASP A 95 18.82 17.79 -2.56
N SER A 96 20.10 18.00 -2.77
CA SER A 96 20.64 18.83 -3.85
C SER A 96 21.89 18.15 -4.39
N ILE A 97 22.38 18.62 -5.53
CA ILE A 97 23.63 18.08 -6.10
C ILE A 97 24.82 18.26 -5.14
N GLU A 98 24.78 19.28 -4.29
CA GLU A 98 25.84 19.57 -3.32
C GLU A 98 25.88 18.59 -2.16
N ASN A 99 24.71 18.06 -1.77
CA ASN A 99 24.57 17.12 -0.65
C ASN A 99 24.11 15.73 -1.09
N PHE A 100 24.32 15.37 -2.35
CA PHE A 100 24.00 14.04 -2.88
C PHE A 100 24.60 12.95 -2.01
N ASN A 101 23.77 11.97 -1.66
CA ASN A 101 24.13 10.85 -0.83
C ASN A 101 23.56 9.55 -1.40
N GLU A 102 24.45 8.63 -1.77
CA GLU A 102 24.07 7.33 -2.37
C GLU A 102 23.07 6.56 -1.52
N LYS A 103 23.24 6.54 -0.22
CA LYS A 103 22.34 5.84 0.70
C LYS A 103 20.92 6.39 0.66
N ASN A 104 20.78 7.71 0.59
CA ASN A 104 19.47 8.35 0.45
C ASN A 104 18.88 8.09 -0.93
N PHE A 105 19.68 8.16 -1.98
CA PHE A 105 19.29 7.83 -3.34
C PHE A 105 18.76 6.38 -3.41
N ASP A 106 19.52 5.41 -2.92
CA ASP A 106 19.12 4.00 -2.89
C ASP A 106 17.81 3.78 -2.14
N LYS A 107 17.60 4.50 -1.06
CA LYS A 107 16.38 4.44 -0.26
C LYS A 107 15.17 4.98 -1.04
N HIS A 108 15.33 6.10 -1.77
CA HIS A 108 14.29 6.63 -2.65
C HIS A 108 13.94 5.65 -3.77
N ILE A 109 14.95 5.10 -4.45
CA ILE A 109 14.75 4.08 -5.49
C ILE A 109 14.07 2.83 -4.92
N SER A 110 14.50 2.38 -3.75
CA SER A 110 13.91 1.19 -3.12
C SER A 110 12.43 1.38 -2.80
N ILE A 111 12.05 2.51 -2.22
CA ILE A 111 10.69 2.75 -1.77
C ILE A 111 9.78 3.20 -2.91
N ASN A 112 10.25 4.13 -3.77
CA ASN A 112 9.39 4.77 -4.77
C ASN A 112 9.33 4.01 -6.11
N LEU A 113 10.30 3.14 -6.41
CA LEU A 113 10.37 2.41 -7.68
C LEU A 113 10.42 0.89 -7.49
N LYS A 114 11.41 0.39 -6.75
CA LYS A 114 11.63 -1.06 -6.61
C LYS A 114 10.47 -1.76 -5.91
N SER A 115 9.97 -1.20 -4.81
CA SER A 115 8.87 -1.80 -4.06
C SER A 115 7.55 -1.82 -4.83
N PRO A 116 7.08 -0.73 -5.47
CA PRO A 116 5.92 -0.78 -6.36
C PRO A 116 6.07 -1.80 -7.49
N SER A 117 7.27 -1.95 -8.05
CA SER A 117 7.55 -2.95 -9.10
C SER A 117 7.43 -4.38 -8.58
N ILE A 118 7.98 -4.68 -7.38
CA ILE A 118 7.83 -5.98 -6.72
C ILE A 118 6.36 -6.27 -6.43
N LEU A 119 5.64 -5.32 -5.84
CA LEU A 119 4.23 -5.48 -5.51
C LEU A 119 3.36 -5.69 -6.75
N SER A 120 3.62 -4.95 -7.83
CA SER A 120 2.90 -5.11 -9.10
C SER A 120 3.14 -6.48 -9.73
N ARG A 121 4.39 -6.96 -9.74
CA ARG A 121 4.74 -8.31 -10.20
C ARG A 121 4.01 -9.38 -9.38
N ASP A 122 4.03 -9.25 -8.06
CA ASP A 122 3.43 -10.26 -7.18
C ASP A 122 1.90 -10.18 -7.25
N PHE A 123 1.31 -8.98 -7.33
CA PHE A 123 -0.12 -8.79 -7.56
C PHE A 123 -0.57 -9.50 -8.84
N TYR A 124 0.14 -9.31 -9.95
CA TYR A 124 -0.16 -9.98 -11.22
C TYR A 124 -0.21 -11.51 -11.08
N LYS A 125 0.75 -12.10 -10.35
CA LYS A 125 0.78 -13.54 -10.10
C LYS A 125 -0.44 -14.02 -9.31
N TYR A 126 -0.87 -13.28 -8.30
CA TYR A 126 -1.97 -13.65 -7.42
C TYR A 126 -3.37 -13.38 -7.99
N VAL A 127 -3.52 -12.42 -8.89
CA VAL A 127 -4.77 -12.19 -9.63
C VAL A 127 -5.09 -13.35 -10.59
N ASN A 128 -4.06 -14.10 -11.04
CA ASN A 128 -4.21 -15.34 -11.79
C ASN A 128 -5.23 -15.28 -12.94
N LYS A 129 -4.96 -14.44 -13.93
CA LYS A 129 -5.80 -14.22 -15.14
C LYS A 129 -7.19 -13.58 -14.88
N LYS A 130 -7.56 -13.27 -13.64
CA LYS A 130 -8.73 -12.43 -13.35
C LYS A 130 -8.42 -10.96 -13.66
N LYS A 131 -9.47 -10.16 -13.83
CA LYS A 131 -9.31 -8.71 -13.97
C LYS A 131 -8.88 -8.11 -12.62
N GLY A 132 -7.82 -7.29 -12.62
CA GLY A 132 -7.34 -6.55 -11.45
C GLY A 132 -6.80 -5.19 -11.88
N ASN A 133 -6.76 -4.24 -10.95
CA ASN A 133 -6.26 -2.89 -11.19
C ASN A 133 -5.00 -2.62 -10.37
N ILE A 134 -4.02 -1.98 -11.00
CA ILE A 134 -2.85 -1.41 -10.31
C ILE A 134 -2.89 0.10 -10.52
N ILE A 135 -2.87 0.85 -9.43
CA ILE A 135 -2.87 2.31 -9.43
C ILE A 135 -1.57 2.78 -8.76
N ASN A 136 -0.79 3.59 -9.46
CA ASN A 136 0.41 4.21 -8.92
C ASN A 136 0.14 5.69 -8.68
N ILE A 137 0.29 6.14 -7.43
CA ILE A 137 0.22 7.57 -7.09
C ILE A 137 1.61 8.15 -7.34
N ILE A 138 1.70 9.06 -8.30
CA ILE A 138 2.94 9.65 -8.76
C ILE A 138 2.91 11.15 -8.46
N ASP A 139 4.03 11.69 -7.97
CA ASP A 139 4.26 13.12 -7.82
C ASP A 139 5.17 13.63 -8.95
N GLN A 140 4.91 14.84 -9.42
CA GLN A 140 5.66 15.49 -10.50
C GLN A 140 6.63 16.56 -9.98
N ARG A 141 7.19 16.42 -8.81
CA ARG A 141 8.20 17.37 -8.32
C ARG A 141 9.59 17.02 -8.81
#